data_b93aa0d493781be43dc32682ee3e7e77
#
_entry.id   b93aa0d493781be43dc32682ee3e7e77
#
_cell.length_a   1.000
_cell.length_b   1.000
_cell.length_c   1.000
_cell.angle_alpha   90.00
_cell.angle_beta   90.00
_cell.angle_gamma   90.00
#
_symmetry.space_group_name_H-M   'P 1'
#
loop_
_entity.id
_entity.type
_entity.pdbx_description
1 polymer ?
#
loop_
_entity_poly.entity_id
_entity_poly.type
_entity_poly.pdbx_seq_one_letter_code
_entity_poly.pdbx_strand_id
1 'polypeptide(L)'
;MNKVILMGRLTRDPEVRYSAGDNSTAVARYTLAVNRRFKRDNEPTADFIPCVAFGKAAEFAEKWFRQGMQVAISGRIQTGRYTNREGRKVYTTEVVLEEQEFAESKRDGNAPVPQPADAGDGFMSIPDGIEDNIPFN
;
A
#
# COMPACT_ATOMS: atom_id res chain seq x y z
N MET A 1 -6.95 15.54 14.31
CA MET A 1 -5.96 15.00 13.38
C MET A 1 -6.53 13.76 12.71
N ASN A 2 -6.39 13.66 11.39
CA ASN A 2 -6.88 12.52 10.64
C ASN A 2 -5.73 11.99 9.80
N LYS A 3 -5.08 10.94 10.29
CA LYS A 3 -3.88 10.41 9.65
C LYS A 3 -3.86 8.90 9.74
N VAL A 4 -3.62 8.26 8.61
CA VAL A 4 -3.56 6.81 8.50
C VAL A 4 -2.25 6.43 7.85
N ILE A 5 -1.57 5.45 8.42
CA ILE A 5 -0.35 4.89 7.83
C ILE A 5 -0.55 3.38 7.76
N LEU A 6 -0.44 2.84 6.56
CA LEU A 6 -0.68 1.42 6.34
C LEU A 6 0.41 0.83 5.46
N MET A 7 0.67 -0.45 5.69
CA MET A 7 1.52 -1.22 4.80
C MET A 7 0.77 -2.50 4.47
N GLY A 8 0.63 -2.80 3.20
CA GLY A 8 -0.10 -3.98 2.78
C GLY A 8 0.17 -4.30 1.32
N ARG A 9 -0.54 -5.31 0.82
CA ARG A 9 -0.37 -5.75 -0.55
C ARG A 9 -1.63 -5.43 -1.35
N LEU A 10 -1.43 -5.04 -2.60
CA LEU A 10 -2.57 -4.80 -3.49
C LEU A 10 -3.27 -6.13 -3.76
N THR A 11 -4.59 -6.11 -3.65
CA THR A 11 -5.38 -7.32 -3.92
C THR A 11 -5.62 -7.51 -5.40
N ARG A 12 -5.46 -6.45 -6.18
CA ARG A 12 -5.55 -6.48 -7.64
C ARG A 12 -4.89 -5.22 -8.20
N ASP A 13 -4.77 -5.15 -9.52
CA ASP A 13 -4.21 -3.96 -10.14
C ASP A 13 -5.10 -2.75 -9.85
N PRO A 14 -4.51 -1.56 -9.73
CA PRO A 14 -5.32 -0.36 -9.51
C PRO A 14 -6.29 -0.12 -10.66
N GLU A 15 -7.49 0.30 -10.30
CA GLU A 15 -8.48 0.71 -11.28
C GLU A 15 -8.35 2.22 -11.44
N VAL A 16 -8.05 2.67 -12.65
CA VAL A 16 -7.77 4.06 -12.89
C VAL A 16 -8.79 4.65 -13.83
N ARG A 17 -9.30 5.81 -13.47
CA ARG A 17 -10.24 6.54 -14.30
C ARG A 17 -9.79 7.99 -14.40
N TYR A 18 -10.16 8.64 -15.49
CA TYR A 18 -9.84 10.04 -15.69
C TYR A 18 -11.13 10.83 -15.72
N SER A 19 -11.13 11.96 -15.02
CA SER A 19 -12.30 12.82 -15.01
C SER A 19 -12.45 13.45 -16.39
N ALA A 20 -13.69 13.72 -16.77
CA ALA A 20 -13.96 14.39 -18.04
C ALA A 20 -13.66 15.87 -17.92
N GLY A 21 -13.25 16.50 -19.01
CA GLY A 21 -13.04 17.94 -19.04
C GLY A 21 -11.62 18.30 -19.40
N ASP A 22 -11.38 19.60 -19.48
CA ASP A 22 -10.09 20.14 -19.91
C ASP A 22 -8.98 19.85 -18.92
N ASN A 23 -9.34 19.71 -17.65
CA ASN A 23 -8.38 19.39 -16.61
C ASN A 23 -8.67 18.01 -16.07
N SER A 24 -8.53 16.99 -16.92
CA SER A 24 -8.83 15.66 -16.47
C SER A 24 -7.84 15.25 -15.38
N THR A 25 -8.39 14.73 -14.30
CA THR A 25 -7.63 14.29 -13.15
C THR A 25 -7.72 12.78 -13.05
N ALA A 26 -6.57 12.14 -12.91
CA ALA A 26 -6.56 10.70 -12.74
C ALA A 26 -7.02 10.35 -11.32
N VAL A 27 -7.82 9.30 -11.22
CA VAL A 27 -8.27 8.76 -9.94
C VAL A 27 -8.00 7.28 -9.97
N ALA A 28 -7.18 6.81 -9.05
CA ALA A 28 -6.84 5.40 -8.95
C ALA A 28 -7.43 4.84 -7.67
N ARG A 29 -8.06 3.67 -7.77
CA ARG A 29 -8.61 2.99 -6.61
C ARG A 29 -8.01 1.60 -6.53
N TYR A 30 -7.58 1.25 -5.34
CA TYR A 30 -7.11 -0.11 -5.10
C TYR A 30 -7.37 -0.47 -3.64
N THR A 31 -7.34 -1.76 -3.38
CA THR A 31 -7.59 -2.27 -2.04
C THR A 31 -6.34 -2.93 -1.51
N LEU A 32 -5.95 -2.56 -0.32
CA LEU A 32 -4.78 -3.15 0.33
C LEU A 32 -5.22 -4.21 1.33
N ALA A 33 -4.53 -5.34 1.30
CA ALA A 33 -4.69 -6.36 2.31
C ALA A 33 -3.64 -6.07 3.38
N VAL A 34 -4.09 -5.64 4.53
CA VAL A 34 -3.22 -5.25 5.63
C VAL A 34 -3.31 -6.33 6.70
N ASN A 35 -2.20 -6.97 6.98
CA ASN A 35 -2.19 -8.05 7.95
C ASN A 35 -2.51 -7.55 9.34
N ARG A 36 -3.34 -8.33 10.03
CA ARG A 36 -3.63 -8.03 11.42
C ARG A 36 -2.44 -8.42 12.28
N ARG A 37 -2.19 -7.63 13.29
CA ARG A 37 -1.07 -7.86 14.18
C ARG A 37 -1.26 -9.15 14.99
N PHE A 38 -2.50 -9.37 15.45
CA PHE A 38 -2.84 -10.58 16.19
C PHE A 38 -3.85 -11.37 15.38
N LYS A 39 -3.54 -12.63 15.12
CA LYS A 39 -4.38 -13.48 14.34
C LYS A 39 -5.05 -14.49 15.27
N ARG A 40 -6.34 -14.69 15.08
CA ARG A 40 -7.10 -15.66 15.85
C ARG A 40 -7.64 -16.72 14.91
N ASP A 41 -7.85 -17.90 15.46
CA ASP A 41 -8.46 -18.97 14.68
C ASP A 41 -9.87 -18.55 14.28
N ASN A 42 -10.25 -18.89 13.06
CA ASN A 42 -11.59 -18.61 12.53
C ASN A 42 -11.87 -17.13 12.28
N GLU A 43 -10.85 -16.30 12.30
CA GLU A 43 -10.99 -14.89 11.95
C GLU A 43 -10.11 -14.54 10.77
N PRO A 44 -10.47 -13.51 10.01
CA PRO A 44 -9.62 -13.07 8.92
C PRO A 44 -8.25 -12.68 9.45
N THR A 45 -7.23 -12.96 8.65
CA THR A 45 -5.87 -12.61 9.03
C THR A 45 -5.46 -11.24 8.48
N ALA A 46 -6.29 -10.65 7.66
CA ALA A 46 -6.00 -9.35 7.06
C ALA A 46 -7.27 -8.53 6.97
N ASP A 47 -7.10 -7.24 6.99
CA ASP A 47 -8.17 -6.30 6.73
C ASP A 47 -7.99 -5.75 5.33
N PHE A 48 -9.09 -5.61 4.61
CA PHE A 48 -9.06 -5.11 3.24
C PHE A 48 -9.49 -3.66 3.25
N ILE A 49 -8.56 -2.78 2.94
CA ILE A 49 -8.75 -1.34 3.09
C ILE A 49 -8.83 -0.69 1.72
N PRO A 50 -9.97 -0.10 1.36
CA PRO A 50 -10.06 0.61 0.09
C PRO A 50 -9.31 1.93 0.14
N CYS A 51 -8.54 2.19 -0.92
CA CYS A 51 -7.72 3.38 -1.01
C CYS A 51 -8.01 4.10 -2.32
N VAL A 52 -7.90 5.42 -2.28
CA VAL A 52 -8.10 6.22 -3.48
C VAL A 52 -6.98 7.25 -3.59
N ALA A 53 -6.41 7.36 -4.78
CA ALA A 53 -5.35 8.31 -5.07
C ALA A 53 -5.81 9.24 -6.19
N PHE A 54 -5.35 10.46 -6.14
CA PHE A 54 -5.72 11.47 -7.13
C PHE A 54 -4.48 12.05 -7.79
N GLY A 55 -4.64 12.50 -9.03
CA GLY A 55 -3.60 13.24 -9.72
C GLY A 55 -2.33 12.43 -9.94
N LYS A 56 -1.20 13.00 -9.57
CA LYS A 56 0.08 12.34 -9.79
C LYS A 56 0.22 11.04 -9.02
N ALA A 57 -0.39 10.98 -7.85
CA ALA A 57 -0.36 9.73 -7.08
C ALA A 57 -1.11 8.64 -7.81
N ALA A 58 -2.23 8.99 -8.47
CA ALA A 58 -2.98 8.02 -9.25
C ALA A 58 -2.20 7.56 -10.46
N GLU A 59 -1.52 8.48 -11.13
CA GLU A 59 -0.70 8.12 -12.29
C GLU A 59 0.46 7.22 -11.88
N PHE A 60 1.06 7.50 -10.75
CA PHE A 60 2.13 6.67 -10.22
C PHE A 60 1.64 5.25 -9.96
N ALA A 61 0.46 5.14 -9.33
CA ALA A 61 -0.10 3.83 -9.03
C ALA A 61 -0.42 3.07 -10.32
N GLU A 62 -0.98 3.77 -11.30
CA GLU A 62 -1.29 3.14 -12.58
C GLU A 62 -0.04 2.57 -13.23
N LYS A 63 1.02 3.31 -13.16
CA LYS A 63 2.25 2.95 -13.87
C LYS A 63 3.05 1.88 -13.15
N TRP A 64 3.08 1.92 -11.83
CA TRP A 64 4.02 1.10 -11.08
C TRP A 64 3.41 0.04 -10.18
N PHE A 65 2.18 0.22 -9.72
CA PHE A 65 1.57 -0.71 -8.78
C PHE A 65 0.84 -1.83 -9.51
N ARG A 66 1.01 -3.05 -8.99
CA ARG A 66 0.36 -4.23 -9.55
C ARG A 66 -0.08 -5.13 -8.42
N GLN A 67 -1.01 -6.03 -8.77
CA GLN A 67 -1.52 -7.02 -7.81
C GLN A 67 -0.37 -7.73 -7.11
N GLY A 68 -0.49 -7.86 -5.80
CA GLY A 68 0.48 -8.59 -5.00
C GLY A 68 1.64 -7.77 -4.49
N MET A 69 1.84 -6.58 -5.01
CA MET A 69 2.93 -5.73 -4.55
C MET A 69 2.68 -5.20 -3.16
N GLN A 70 3.72 -5.15 -2.36
CA GLN A 70 3.64 -4.58 -1.02
C GLN A 70 4.01 -3.11 -1.08
N VAL A 71 3.14 -2.27 -0.55
CA VAL A 71 3.33 -0.83 -0.58
C VAL A 71 3.05 -0.25 0.79
N ALA A 72 3.63 0.90 1.05
CA ALA A 72 3.35 1.66 2.26
C ALA A 72 2.67 2.95 1.84
N ILE A 73 1.61 3.30 2.55
CA ILE A 73 0.85 4.49 2.21
C ILE A 73 0.60 5.31 3.46
N SER A 74 0.41 6.60 3.24
CA SER A 74 -0.14 7.46 4.28
C SER A 74 -1.25 8.29 3.67
N GLY A 75 -2.22 8.65 4.48
CA GLY A 75 -3.36 9.40 4.02
C GLY A 75 -4.30 9.71 5.15
N ARG A 76 -5.55 9.91 4.80
CA ARG A 76 -6.59 10.21 5.78
C ARG A 76 -7.82 9.39 5.50
N ILE A 77 -8.59 9.15 6.53
CA ILE A 77 -9.85 8.42 6.39
C ILE A 77 -10.90 9.39 5.89
N GLN A 78 -11.65 8.95 4.91
CA GLN A 78 -12.78 9.72 4.41
C GLN A 78 -13.99 8.80 4.34
N THR A 79 -15.08 9.25 4.94
CA THR A 79 -16.33 8.49 4.88
C THR A 79 -17.26 9.14 3.89
N GLY A 80 -18.16 8.34 3.35
CA GLY A 80 -19.14 8.83 2.42
C GLY A 80 -20.38 7.96 2.49
N ARG A 81 -21.35 8.30 1.67
CA ARG A 81 -22.57 7.49 1.58
C ARG A 81 -23.19 7.71 0.21
N TYR A 82 -23.90 6.70 -0.22
CA TYR A 82 -24.69 6.80 -1.44
C TYR A 82 -25.93 5.94 -1.28
N THR A 83 -26.91 6.17 -2.12
CA THR A 83 -28.13 5.39 -2.12
C THR A 83 -28.02 4.34 -3.23
N ASN A 84 -28.19 3.08 -2.85
CA ASN A 84 -28.10 2.03 -3.84
C ASN A 84 -29.42 1.87 -4.62
N ARG A 85 -29.47 0.93 -5.53
CA ARG A 85 -30.64 0.72 -6.37
C ARG A 85 -31.89 0.35 -5.58
N GLU A 86 -31.69 -0.22 -4.40
CA GLU A 86 -32.80 -0.63 -3.57
C GLU A 86 -33.29 0.48 -2.65
N GLY A 87 -32.70 1.66 -2.77
CA GLY A 87 -33.11 2.81 -1.95
C GLY A 87 -32.49 2.84 -0.58
N ARG A 88 -31.53 1.98 -0.31
CA ARG A 88 -30.86 1.95 0.98
C ARG A 88 -29.60 2.79 0.95
N LYS A 89 -29.30 3.44 2.06
CA LYS A 89 -28.07 4.20 2.20
C LYS A 89 -26.92 3.23 2.45
N VAL A 90 -25.87 3.39 1.65
CA VAL A 90 -24.66 2.60 1.83
C VAL A 90 -23.57 3.54 2.29
N TYR A 91 -22.93 3.19 3.39
CA TYR A 91 -21.84 3.99 3.94
C TYR A 91 -20.52 3.44 3.48
N THR A 92 -19.62 4.33 3.12
CA THR A 92 -18.30 3.95 2.64
C THR A 92 -17.24 4.54 3.54
N THR A 93 -16.12 3.84 3.64
CA THR A 93 -14.95 4.32 4.37
C THR A 93 -13.76 3.98 3.51
N GLU A 94 -12.97 5.00 3.17
CA GLU A 94 -11.79 4.75 2.35
C GLU A 94 -10.67 5.66 2.81
N VAL A 95 -9.46 5.32 2.41
CA VAL A 95 -8.28 6.11 2.73
C VAL A 95 -7.92 6.93 1.49
N VAL A 96 -7.93 8.26 1.65
CA VAL A 96 -7.50 9.16 0.59
C VAL A 96 -6.01 9.32 0.75
N LEU A 97 -5.27 8.92 -0.28
CA LEU A 97 -3.82 8.82 -0.20
C LEU A 97 -3.15 10.18 -0.30
N GLU A 98 -2.14 10.36 0.53
CA GLU A 98 -1.28 11.53 0.49
C GLU A 98 0.10 11.14 0.00
N GLU A 99 0.58 9.99 0.45
CA GLU A 99 1.87 9.47 0.03
C GLU A 99 1.77 7.97 -0.17
N GLN A 100 2.54 7.46 -1.10
CA GLN A 100 2.61 6.02 -1.34
C GLN A 100 3.99 5.68 -1.87
N GLU A 101 4.50 4.52 -1.45
CA GLU A 101 5.83 4.09 -1.88
C GLU A 101 5.91 2.57 -1.83
N PHE A 102 6.92 2.04 -2.51
CA PHE A 102 7.15 0.60 -2.48
C PHE A 102 7.67 0.20 -1.11
N ALA A 103 7.16 -0.92 -0.61
CA ALA A 103 7.56 -1.42 0.70
C ALA A 103 8.24 -2.77 0.62
N GLU A 104 8.53 -3.26 -0.59
CA GLU A 104 9.28 -4.48 -0.73
C GLU A 104 10.54 -4.23 -1.54
N SER A 105 11.56 -5.01 -1.27
CA SER A 105 12.78 -4.85 -2.01
C SER A 105 12.52 -5.20 -3.46
N LYS A 106 13.26 -4.58 -4.34
CA LYS A 106 13.13 -4.82 -5.75
C LYS A 106 13.63 -6.22 -6.05
N ARG A 107 12.71 -7.13 -6.03
CA ARG A 107 13.04 -8.49 -6.18
C ARG A 107 12.10 -9.06 -7.17
N ASP A 108 12.48 -9.09 -8.38
CA ASP A 108 11.63 -9.70 -9.35
C ASP A 108 12.11 -11.11 -9.51
N GLY A 109 11.92 -11.92 -8.65
CA GLY A 109 12.16 -13.33 -8.73
C GLY A 109 13.50 -13.81 -9.31
N ASN A 110 14.06 -13.04 -10.16
CA ASN A 110 15.33 -13.36 -10.78
C ASN A 110 16.46 -12.58 -10.22
N ALA A 111 16.14 -11.50 -9.56
CA ALA A 111 17.17 -10.65 -9.07
C ALA A 111 17.88 -11.32 -7.93
N PRO A 112 19.17 -11.45 -8.01
CA PRO A 112 19.89 -11.94 -6.88
C PRO A 112 19.66 -10.95 -5.77
N VAL A 113 19.45 -11.45 -4.63
CA VAL A 113 19.33 -10.61 -3.49
C VAL A 113 20.68 -10.06 -3.21
N PRO A 114 20.86 -8.76 -3.24
CA PRO A 114 22.12 -8.19 -2.87
C PRO A 114 22.31 -8.47 -1.41
N GLN A 115 23.31 -8.85 -1.11
CA GLN A 115 23.44 -9.13 0.23
C GLN A 115 24.09 -8.11 1.00
N PRO A 116 24.01 -8.04 0.98
CA PRO A 116 24.07 -7.27 1.48
C PRO A 116 24.78 -6.77 1.67
N ALA A 117 24.95 -6.84 1.39
CA ALA A 117 25.24 -6.41 1.69
C ALA A 117 25.44 -5.94 1.83
N ASP A 118 25.59 -6.00 1.56
CA ASP A 118 25.42 -5.49 1.94
C ASP A 118 25.32 -5.11 2.44
N ALA A 119 25.73 -5.18 2.25
CA ALA A 119 25.34 -4.67 2.96
C ALA A 119 25.36 -4.36 3.43
N GLY A 120 25.86 -4.63 3.31
CA GLY A 120 25.57 -4.16 3.92
C GLY A 120 25.43 -3.97 4.19
N ASP A 121 25.92 -4.08 3.99
CA ASP A 121 25.55 -3.79 4.60
C ASP A 121 25.05 -3.44 5.03
N GLY A 122 25.43 -3.66 4.97
CA GLY A 122 24.81 -3.17 5.65
C GLY A 122 24.26 -3.19 6.20
N PHE A 123 24.73 -3.43 6.19
CA PHE A 123 24.17 -3.41 7.07
C PHE A 123 24.09 -3.91 7.52
N MET A 124 24.40 -4.28 7.41
CA MET A 124 24.26 -4.66 8.02
C MET A 124 24.34 -5.11 8.43
N SER A 125 24.86 -5.53 8.12
CA SER A 125 24.91 -5.91 8.64
C SER A 125 25.39 -6.15 9.23
N ILE A 126 25.84 -6.54 9.42
CA ILE A 126 26.19 -6.69 10.19
C ILE A 126 26.57 -7.23 10.60
N PRO A 127 26.90 -7.66 10.42
CA PRO A 127 27.17 -8.14 10.95
C PRO A 127 27.35 -8.72 11.51
N ASP A 128 27.77 -9.20 11.29
CA ASP A 128 27.79 -9.64 11.92
C ASP A 128 28.04 -9.48 12.71
N GLY A 129 28.33 -9.49 12.46
CA GLY A 129 28.23 -9.12 13.11
C GLY A 129 28.08 -8.72 13.37
N ILE A 130 28.44 -8.64 13.45
CA ILE A 130 28.17 -7.97 13.84
C ILE A 130 27.71 -7.92 14.14
N GLU A 131 27.89 -7.99 13.88
CA GLU A 131 27.43 -7.75 14.28
C GLU A 131 26.81 -7.51 14.67
N ASP A 132 27.29 -7.77 14.53
CA ASP A 132 26.72 -7.41 14.97
C ASP A 132 26.18 -7.00 15.26
N ASN A 133 26.39 -6.94 15.18
CA ASN A 133 25.86 -6.29 15.51
C ASN A 133 25.13 -5.85 15.56
N ILE A 134 25.20 -5.80 15.39
CA ILE A 134 24.53 -5.21 15.47
C ILE A 134 23.81 -4.95 15.62
N PRO A 135 23.94 -4.89 15.54
CA PRO A 135 23.26 -4.56 15.74
C PRO A 135 22.67 -4.43 15.62
N PHE A 136 22.99 -4.76 15.28
CA PHE A 136 22.53 -4.57 15.19
C PHE A 136 21.96 -4.75 15.30
N ASN A 137 22.17 -4.95 14.88
CA ASN A 137 21.75 -5.05 15.06
C ASN A 137 21.42 -4.95 15.28
#